data_28d87a76afb36ef4931769f58e8a0fbb
#
_entry.id   28d87a76afb36ef4931769f58e8a0fbb
#
_cell.length_a   1.000
_cell.length_b   1.000
_cell.length_c   1.000
_cell.angle_alpha   90.00
_cell.angle_beta   90.00
_cell.angle_gamma   90.00
#
_symmetry.space_group_name_H-M   'P 1'
#
loop_
_entity.id
_entity.type
_entity.pdbx_description
1 polymer ?
#
loop_
_entity_poly.entity_id
_entity_poly.type
_entity_poly.pdbx_seq_one_letter_code
_entity_poly.pdbx_strand_id
1 'polypeptide(L)'
;MASYQIMYWQQIPSQIKVRDQTGTVKKMLPDRFQQAIDSAAMAKGETSSDDYLDGWHWAKKEERPGSAAEVADTLLTEIETAYPQSRLREIISAYAQR
;
A
#
# COMPACT_ATOMS: atom_id res chain seq x y z
N MET A 1 -13.81 15.34 9.47
CA MET A 1 -13.36 13.93 9.44
C MET A 1 -13.05 13.52 8.01
N ALA A 2 -12.00 12.77 7.81
CA ALA A 2 -11.64 12.24 6.52
C ALA A 2 -11.74 10.72 6.54
N SER A 3 -12.25 10.14 5.47
CA SER A 3 -12.26 8.68 5.32
C SER A 3 -11.07 8.29 4.43
N TYR A 4 -10.49 7.10 4.69
CA TYR A 4 -9.35 6.66 3.90
C TYR A 4 -9.37 5.17 3.64
N GLN A 5 -8.70 4.79 2.56
CA GLN A 5 -8.45 3.40 2.21
C GLN A 5 -7.01 3.29 1.71
N ILE A 6 -6.41 2.16 2.00
CA ILE A 6 -5.05 1.84 1.54
C ILE A 6 -5.15 0.72 0.53
N MET A 7 -4.52 0.89 -0.64
CA MET A 7 -4.45 -0.17 -1.63
C MET A 7 -3.22 -1.01 -1.37
N TYR A 8 -3.42 -2.32 -1.31
CA TYR A 8 -2.36 -3.30 -1.10
C TYR A 8 -2.24 -4.20 -2.32
N TRP A 9 -1.03 -4.66 -2.58
CA TRP A 9 -0.81 -5.85 -3.38
C TRP A 9 -0.40 -6.95 -2.41
N GLN A 10 -1.27 -7.91 -2.19
CA GLN A 10 -1.12 -8.91 -1.14
C GLN A 10 -0.94 -8.20 0.21
N GLN A 11 0.25 -8.22 0.80
CA GLN A 11 0.54 -7.61 2.08
C GLN A 11 1.33 -6.30 1.98
N ILE A 12 1.63 -5.84 0.76
CA ILE A 12 2.47 -4.67 0.56
C ILE A 12 1.61 -3.47 0.16
N PRO A 13 1.63 -2.38 0.94
CA PRO A 13 0.86 -1.19 0.59
C PRO A 13 1.46 -0.50 -0.64
N SER A 14 0.62 0.10 -1.46
CA SER A 14 1.02 0.76 -2.70
C SER A 14 0.63 2.24 -2.73
N GLN A 15 -0.61 2.55 -2.41
CA GLN A 15 -1.10 3.92 -2.45
C GLN A 15 -2.22 4.11 -1.44
N ILE A 16 -2.52 5.37 -1.16
CA ILE A 16 -3.61 5.73 -0.26
C ILE A 16 -4.59 6.64 -0.99
N LYS A 17 -5.83 6.58 -0.55
CA LYS A 17 -6.89 7.47 -1.01
C LYS A 17 -7.60 8.02 0.22
N VAL A 18 -7.63 9.35 0.34
CA VAL A 18 -8.23 10.02 1.49
C VAL A 18 -9.26 11.01 0.99
N ARG A 19 -10.44 10.98 1.59
CA ARG A 19 -11.55 11.80 1.15
C ARG A 19 -12.15 12.58 2.32
N ASP A 20 -12.40 13.87 2.11
CA ASP A 20 -13.16 14.71 3.04
C ASP A 20 -14.28 15.42 2.29
N GLN A 21 -14.90 16.41 2.94
CA GLN A 21 -16.02 17.14 2.35
C GLN A 21 -15.61 17.99 1.15
N THR A 22 -14.31 18.33 1.04
CA THR A 22 -13.81 19.21 -0.01
C THR A 22 -13.24 18.48 -1.21
N GLY A 23 -13.00 17.17 -1.10
CA GLY A 23 -12.50 16.39 -2.22
C GLY A 23 -11.71 15.16 -1.80
N THR A 24 -11.00 14.61 -2.76
CA THR A 24 -10.23 13.37 -2.60
C THR A 24 -8.75 13.65 -2.87
N VAL A 25 -7.89 13.11 -1.99
CA VAL A 25 -6.44 13.17 -2.14
C VAL A 25 -5.93 11.74 -2.35
N LYS A 26 -5.17 11.52 -3.42
CA LYS A 26 -4.53 10.24 -3.69
C LYS A 26 -3.02 10.45 -3.65
N LYS A 27 -2.32 9.57 -2.93
CA LYS A 27 -0.86 9.62 -2.82
C LYS A 27 -0.27 8.25 -3.07
N MET A 28 0.81 8.22 -3.84
CA MET A 28 1.60 7.01 -4.04
C MET A 28 2.65 6.91 -2.94
N LEU A 29 2.95 5.70 -2.50
CA LEU A 29 4.05 5.47 -1.58
C LEU A 29 5.38 5.56 -2.34
N PRO A 30 6.51 5.69 -1.61
CA PRO A 30 7.82 5.75 -2.26
C PRO A 30 8.10 4.56 -3.18
N ASP A 31 8.99 4.73 -4.13
CA ASP A 31 9.31 3.73 -5.15
C ASP A 31 9.69 2.37 -4.58
N ARG A 32 10.29 2.33 -3.38
CA ARG A 32 10.66 1.06 -2.77
C ARG A 32 9.47 0.14 -2.56
N PHE A 33 8.27 0.69 -2.39
CA PHE A 33 7.05 -0.12 -2.22
C PHE A 33 6.66 -0.80 -3.54
N GLN A 34 6.71 -0.05 -4.64
CA GLN A 34 6.41 -0.63 -5.95
C GLN A 34 7.46 -1.67 -6.35
N GLN A 35 8.72 -1.39 -6.07
CA GLN A 35 9.80 -2.34 -6.32
C GLN A 35 9.61 -3.62 -5.51
N ALA A 36 9.17 -3.47 -4.26
CA ALA A 36 8.89 -4.63 -3.41
C ALA A 36 7.74 -5.45 -3.95
N ILE A 37 6.69 -4.81 -4.46
CA ILE A 37 5.55 -5.50 -5.07
C ILE A 37 6.01 -6.29 -6.29
N ASP A 38 6.79 -5.68 -7.16
CA ASP A 38 7.31 -6.35 -8.36
C ASP A 38 8.16 -7.56 -7.99
N SER A 39 9.05 -7.39 -7.00
CA SER A 39 9.91 -8.48 -6.53
C SER A 39 9.10 -9.60 -5.89
N ALA A 40 8.09 -9.27 -5.10
CA ALA A 40 7.24 -10.26 -4.45
C ALA A 40 6.43 -11.06 -5.47
N ALA A 41 5.91 -10.40 -6.51
CA ALA A 41 5.17 -11.07 -7.57
C ALA A 41 6.06 -12.08 -8.29
N MET A 42 7.30 -11.70 -8.59
CA MET A 42 8.25 -12.60 -9.22
C MET A 42 8.63 -13.76 -8.31
N ALA A 43 8.81 -13.49 -7.01
CA ALA A 43 9.17 -14.52 -6.04
C ALA A 43 8.06 -15.55 -5.87
N LYS A 44 6.81 -15.15 -5.96
CA LYS A 44 5.66 -16.06 -5.90
C LYS A 44 5.45 -16.82 -7.21
N GLY A 45 6.10 -16.40 -8.27
CA GLY A 45 5.86 -16.96 -9.60
C GLY A 45 4.57 -16.48 -10.23
N GLU A 46 3.99 -15.40 -9.71
CA GLU A 46 2.74 -14.83 -10.24
C GLU A 46 3.06 -13.92 -11.42
N THR A 47 3.50 -14.52 -12.52
CA THR A 47 3.89 -13.79 -13.71
C THR A 47 2.74 -13.65 -14.71
N SER A 48 1.64 -14.37 -14.51
CA SER A 48 0.47 -14.19 -15.35
C SER A 48 -0.29 -12.93 -14.94
N SER A 49 -0.94 -12.30 -15.91
CA SER A 49 -1.69 -11.07 -15.63
C SER A 49 -2.81 -11.29 -14.60
N ASP A 50 -3.48 -12.42 -14.68
CA ASP A 50 -4.60 -12.72 -13.78
C ASP A 50 -4.14 -12.85 -12.33
N ASP A 51 -3.07 -13.62 -12.09
CA ASP A 51 -2.54 -13.81 -10.75
C ASP A 51 -2.03 -12.50 -10.16
N TYR A 52 -1.36 -11.68 -10.97
CA TYR A 52 -0.86 -10.40 -10.54
C TYR A 52 -2.01 -9.46 -10.15
N LEU A 53 -3.05 -9.38 -10.97
CA LEU A 53 -4.19 -8.50 -10.73
C LEU A 53 -5.00 -8.93 -9.51
N ASP A 54 -5.10 -10.22 -9.25
CA ASP A 54 -5.83 -10.75 -8.09
C ASP A 54 -5.20 -10.29 -6.76
N GLY A 55 -3.94 -9.92 -6.76
CA GLY A 55 -3.25 -9.44 -5.57
C GLY A 55 -3.67 -8.03 -5.15
N TRP A 56 -4.19 -7.22 -6.07
CA TRP A 56 -4.58 -5.84 -5.79
C TRP A 56 -5.92 -5.78 -5.07
N HIS A 57 -5.95 -5.09 -3.94
CA HIS A 57 -7.21 -4.89 -3.23
C HIS A 57 -7.16 -3.63 -2.36
N TRP A 58 -8.33 -3.01 -2.18
CA TRP A 58 -8.50 -1.91 -1.24
C TRP A 58 -8.79 -2.47 0.14
N ALA A 59 -8.09 -1.98 1.16
CA ALA A 59 -8.40 -2.33 2.53
C ALA A 59 -9.71 -1.67 2.96
N LYS A 60 -10.23 -2.08 4.11
CA LYS A 60 -11.46 -1.54 4.66
C LYS A 60 -11.36 -0.04 4.83
N LYS A 61 -12.44 0.68 4.49
CA LYS A 61 -12.52 2.12 4.69
C LYS A 61 -12.55 2.45 6.19
N GLU A 62 -11.74 3.41 6.58
CA GLU A 62 -11.66 3.89 7.96
C GLU A 62 -11.72 5.40 7.99
N GLU A 63 -11.94 5.97 9.16
CA GLU A 63 -12.04 7.42 9.33
C GLU A 63 -11.06 7.94 10.36
N ARG A 64 -10.59 9.17 10.15
CA ARG A 64 -9.74 9.90 11.09
C ARG A 64 -10.15 11.36 11.12
N PRO A 65 -9.98 12.06 12.26
CA PRO A 65 -10.18 13.51 12.29
C PRO A 65 -9.11 14.22 11.49
N GLY A 66 -9.48 15.35 10.89
CA GLY A 66 -8.58 16.16 10.07
C GLY A 66 -9.03 16.29 8.64
N SER A 67 -8.31 17.10 7.88
CA SER A 67 -8.58 17.25 6.44
C SER A 67 -7.97 16.09 5.67
N ALA A 68 -8.40 15.90 4.42
CA ALA A 68 -7.84 14.85 3.57
C ALA A 68 -6.33 15.00 3.41
N ALA A 69 -5.84 16.24 3.22
CA ALA A 69 -4.42 16.49 3.06
C ALA A 69 -3.62 16.13 4.32
N GLU A 70 -4.12 16.53 5.49
CA GLU A 70 -3.45 16.23 6.76
C GLU A 70 -3.43 14.73 7.04
N VAL A 71 -4.55 14.05 6.84
CA VAL A 71 -4.64 12.61 7.06
C VAL A 71 -3.75 11.87 6.07
N ALA A 72 -3.70 12.30 4.81
CA ALA A 72 -2.84 11.69 3.80
C ALA A 72 -1.36 11.78 4.21
N ASP A 73 -0.90 12.95 4.63
CA ASP A 73 0.49 13.14 5.06
C ASP A 73 0.83 12.27 6.26
N THR A 74 -0.08 12.20 7.25
CA THR A 74 0.13 11.38 8.44
C THR A 74 0.18 9.89 8.07
N LEU A 75 -0.73 9.43 7.21
CA LEU A 75 -0.75 8.04 6.76
C LEU A 75 0.53 7.67 6.02
N LEU A 76 1.02 8.53 5.14
CA LEU A 76 2.27 8.26 4.42
C LEU A 76 3.41 8.06 5.39
N THR A 77 3.55 8.94 6.39
CA THR A 77 4.60 8.84 7.40
C THR A 77 4.46 7.54 8.19
N GLU A 78 3.26 7.21 8.62
CA GLU A 78 3.01 5.98 9.39
C GLU A 78 3.39 4.73 8.59
N ILE A 79 2.97 4.68 7.33
CA ILE A 79 3.25 3.52 6.47
C ILE A 79 4.73 3.42 6.16
N GLU A 80 5.39 4.53 5.84
CA GLU A 80 6.83 4.54 5.58
C GLU A 80 7.62 4.07 6.80
N THR A 81 7.20 4.47 8.00
CA THR A 81 7.84 4.07 9.25
C THR A 81 7.59 2.60 9.55
N ALA A 82 6.37 2.12 9.30
CA ALA A 82 6.00 0.73 9.58
C ALA A 82 6.62 -0.26 8.58
N TYR A 83 6.99 0.21 7.37
CA TYR A 83 7.53 -0.64 6.31
C TYR A 83 8.90 -0.14 5.85
N PRO A 84 9.94 -0.22 6.70
CA PRO A 84 11.29 0.09 6.25
C PRO A 84 11.75 -0.94 5.23
N GLN A 85 12.84 -0.64 4.53
CA GLN A 85 13.38 -1.53 3.49
C GLN A 85 13.60 -2.96 4.01
N SER A 86 14.06 -3.09 5.25
CA SER A 86 14.30 -4.41 5.86
C SER A 86 13.02 -5.22 5.99
N ARG A 87 11.92 -4.59 6.37
CA ARG A 87 10.63 -5.28 6.49
C ARG A 87 10.10 -5.69 5.13
N LEU A 88 10.26 -4.84 4.12
CA LEU A 88 9.85 -5.19 2.76
C LEU A 88 10.62 -6.40 2.24
N ARG A 89 11.92 -6.47 2.52
CA ARG A 89 12.74 -7.65 2.15
C ARG A 89 12.26 -8.90 2.86
N GLU A 90 11.88 -8.81 4.12
CA GLU A 90 11.35 -9.94 4.87
C GLU A 90 10.05 -10.47 4.25
N ILE A 91 9.16 -9.57 3.85
CA ILE A 91 7.91 -9.95 3.20
C ILE A 91 8.20 -10.67 1.88
N ILE A 92 9.10 -10.11 1.07
CA ILE A 92 9.50 -10.72 -0.21
C ILE A 92 10.09 -12.12 0.02
N SER A 93 10.96 -12.26 1.02
CA SER A 93 11.56 -13.56 1.35
C SER A 93 10.52 -14.59 1.76
N ALA A 94 9.50 -14.18 2.48
CA ALA A 94 8.41 -15.08 2.87
C ALA A 94 7.68 -15.63 1.65
N TYR A 95 7.48 -14.81 0.63
CA TYR A 95 6.88 -15.27 -0.62
C TYR A 95 7.79 -16.23 -1.37
N ALA A 96 9.10 -15.98 -1.36
CA ALA A 96 10.06 -16.81 -2.07
C ALA A 96 10.20 -18.20 -1.47
N GLN A 97 9.83 -18.39 -0.21
CA GLN A 97 9.96 -19.67 0.51
C GLN A 97 8.78 -20.62 0.28
N ARG A 98 7.83 -20.25 -0.52
CA ARG A 98 6.64 -21.09 -0.81
C ARG A 98 6.86 -22.03 -1.97
#